data_4c32c42eece208a8e16a81ae1d968c5b
#
_entry.id   4c32c42eece208a8e16a81ae1d968c5b
#
_cell.length_a   1.000
_cell.length_b   1.000
_cell.length_c   1.000
_cell.angle_alpha   90.00
_cell.angle_beta   90.00
_cell.angle_gamma   90.00
#
_symmetry.space_group_name_H-M   'P 1'
#
loop_
_entity.id
_entity.type
_entity.pdbx_description
1 polymer ?
#
loop_
_entity_poly.entity_id
_entity_poly.type
_entity_poly.pdbx_seq_one_letter_code
_entity_poly.pdbx_strand_id
1 'polypeptide(L)'
;MADSDFISLIHTLVHTGESALGQINVLTSRLQRDGVERSRATAERSLRLLEVLSVKTRGNLNASEAEALTSGVRSLREGLKELEAVRVVS
;
A
#
# COMPACT_ATOMS: atom_id res chain seq x y z
N MET A 1 20.52 -3.71 14.81
CA MET A 1 19.87 -2.40 15.00
C MET A 1 19.02 -2.08 13.76
N ALA A 2 17.78 -1.66 13.94
CA ALA A 2 16.94 -1.33 12.80
C ALA A 2 17.44 -0.08 12.10
N ASP A 3 17.39 -0.09 10.77
CA ASP A 3 17.74 1.07 9.96
C ASP A 3 16.52 1.99 9.95
N SER A 4 16.63 3.13 10.61
CA SER A 4 15.51 4.07 10.73
C SER A 4 15.11 4.68 9.39
N ASP A 5 16.06 4.85 8.47
CA ASP A 5 15.76 5.35 7.13
C ASP A 5 14.98 4.31 6.33
N PHE A 6 15.34 3.04 6.48
CA PHE A 6 14.63 1.96 5.80
C PHE A 6 13.20 1.85 6.32
N ILE A 7 13.01 1.92 7.64
CA ILE A 7 11.67 1.88 8.25
C ILE A 7 10.85 3.10 7.82
N SER A 8 11.47 4.27 7.75
CA SER A 8 10.80 5.49 7.27
C SER A 8 10.36 5.33 5.82
N LEU A 9 11.17 4.70 4.97
CA LEU A 9 10.81 4.44 3.58
C LEU A 9 9.56 3.54 3.52
N ILE A 10 9.54 2.49 4.33
CA ILE A 10 8.38 1.59 4.40
C ILE A 10 7.14 2.38 4.81
N HIS A 11 7.24 3.17 5.86
CA HIS A 11 6.11 3.96 6.36
C HIS A 11 5.62 4.96 5.32
N THR A 12 6.53 5.57 4.56
CA THR A 12 6.17 6.50 3.49
C THR A 12 5.38 5.79 2.40
N LEU A 13 5.83 4.60 1.98
CA LEU A 13 5.13 3.83 0.97
C LEU A 13 3.75 3.38 1.45
N VAL A 14 3.67 2.92 2.69
CA VAL A 14 2.40 2.51 3.29
C VAL A 14 1.45 3.69 3.37
N HIS A 15 1.93 4.82 3.87
CA HIS A 15 1.12 6.03 4.00
C HIS A 15 0.61 6.51 2.63
N THR A 16 1.46 6.51 1.62
CA THR A 16 1.07 6.90 0.27
C THR A 16 -0.03 5.98 -0.26
N GLY A 17 0.12 4.67 -0.07
CA GLY A 17 -0.88 3.70 -0.50
C GLY A 17 -2.18 3.84 0.25
N GLU A 18 -2.13 3.99 1.57
CA GLU A 18 -3.33 4.14 2.40
C GLU A 18 -4.07 5.43 2.11
N SER A 19 -3.32 6.53 1.88
CA SER A 19 -3.91 7.80 1.50
C SER A 19 -4.64 7.70 0.16
N ALA A 20 -4.04 6.98 -0.80
CA ALA A 20 -4.67 6.75 -2.09
C ALA A 20 -5.96 5.94 -1.95
N LEU A 21 -5.96 4.91 -1.10
CA LEU A 21 -7.15 4.10 -0.84
C LEU A 21 -8.26 4.94 -0.20
N GLY A 22 -7.90 5.82 0.75
CA GLY A 22 -8.86 6.74 1.37
C GLY A 22 -9.45 7.71 0.35
N GLN A 23 -8.64 8.22 -0.56
CA GLN A 23 -9.09 9.11 -1.64
C GLN A 23 -10.14 8.46 -2.52
N ILE A 24 -10.02 7.16 -2.77
CA ILE A 24 -10.95 6.44 -3.64
C ILE A 24 -12.40 6.56 -3.14
N ASN A 25 -12.61 6.46 -1.83
CA ASN A 25 -13.96 6.58 -1.26
C ASN A 25 -14.55 7.96 -1.53
N VAL A 26 -13.75 9.03 -1.38
CA VAL A 26 -14.19 10.39 -1.63
C VAL A 26 -14.49 10.60 -3.12
N LEU A 27 -13.60 10.13 -3.99
CA LEU A 27 -13.75 10.29 -5.44
C LEU A 27 -14.92 9.50 -5.98
N THR A 28 -15.16 8.31 -5.43
CA THR A 28 -16.29 7.47 -5.82
C THR A 28 -17.60 8.19 -5.48
N SER A 29 -17.68 8.82 -4.30
CA SER A 29 -18.85 9.60 -3.90
C SER A 29 -19.12 10.75 -4.85
N ARG A 30 -18.08 11.29 -5.48
CA ARG A 30 -18.17 12.41 -6.43
C ARG A 30 -18.25 11.95 -7.87
N LEU A 31 -18.28 10.65 -8.11
CA LEU A 31 -18.34 10.06 -9.45
C LEU A 31 -17.16 10.49 -10.34
N GLN A 32 -15.97 10.65 -9.75
CA GLN A 32 -14.77 11.04 -10.47
C GLN A 32 -13.96 9.80 -10.86
N ARG A 33 -14.34 9.21 -11.97
CA ARG A 33 -13.75 7.95 -12.43
C ARG A 33 -12.23 8.03 -12.66
N ASP A 34 -11.77 9.08 -13.32
CA ASP A 34 -10.34 9.23 -13.63
C ASP A 34 -9.51 9.38 -12.35
N GLY A 35 -10.04 10.09 -11.36
CA GLY A 35 -9.37 10.23 -10.07
C GLY A 35 -9.28 8.90 -9.33
N VAL A 36 -10.33 8.09 -9.40
CA VAL A 36 -10.36 6.76 -8.80
C VAL A 36 -9.30 5.86 -9.43
N GLU A 37 -9.19 5.87 -10.75
CA GLU A 37 -8.20 5.05 -11.44
C GLU A 37 -6.77 5.46 -11.08
N ARG A 38 -6.49 6.76 -10.98
CA ARG A 38 -5.17 7.24 -10.59
C ARG A 38 -4.84 6.85 -9.15
N SER A 39 -5.80 6.97 -8.25
CA SER A 39 -5.58 6.60 -6.85
C SER A 39 -5.37 5.11 -6.69
N ARG A 40 -6.10 4.29 -7.46
CA ARG A 40 -5.90 2.84 -7.47
C ARG A 40 -4.50 2.50 -7.96
N ALA A 41 -4.05 3.13 -9.06
CA ALA A 41 -2.72 2.89 -9.61
C ALA A 41 -1.64 3.26 -8.57
N THR A 42 -1.83 4.34 -7.83
CA THR A 42 -0.90 4.74 -6.77
C THR A 42 -0.84 3.69 -5.67
N ALA A 43 -1.98 3.19 -5.21
CA ALA A 43 -2.02 2.17 -4.17
C ALA A 43 -1.37 0.86 -4.65
N GLU A 44 -1.66 0.45 -5.88
CA GLU A 44 -1.07 -0.75 -6.46
C GLU A 44 0.43 -0.63 -6.60
N ARG A 45 0.91 0.55 -7.01
CA ARG A 45 2.34 0.81 -7.14
C ARG A 45 3.03 0.76 -5.78
N SER A 46 2.43 1.36 -4.75
CA SER A 46 2.99 1.32 -3.39
C SER A 46 3.11 -0.12 -2.90
N LEU A 47 2.08 -0.93 -3.13
CA LEU A 47 2.11 -2.34 -2.76
C LEU A 47 3.22 -3.08 -3.51
N ARG A 48 3.33 -2.86 -4.80
CA ARG A 48 4.37 -3.50 -5.62
C ARG A 48 5.77 -3.14 -5.12
N LEU A 49 5.99 -1.86 -4.80
CA LEU A 49 7.29 -1.41 -4.30
C LEU A 49 7.63 -2.08 -2.96
N LEU A 50 6.65 -2.22 -2.08
CA LEU A 50 6.85 -2.92 -0.81
C LEU A 50 7.18 -4.40 -1.05
N GLU A 51 6.51 -5.03 -1.99
CA GLU A 51 6.76 -6.43 -2.33
C GLU A 51 8.17 -6.61 -2.92
N VAL A 52 8.59 -5.69 -3.78
CA VAL A 52 9.94 -5.72 -4.35
C VAL A 52 10.98 -5.56 -3.23
N LEU A 53 10.75 -4.62 -2.32
CA LEU A 53 11.64 -4.44 -1.17
C LEU A 53 11.73 -5.71 -0.33
N SER A 54 10.60 -6.36 -0.10
CA SER A 54 10.57 -7.61 0.67
C SER A 54 11.45 -8.69 0.04
N VAL A 55 11.38 -8.82 -1.28
CA VAL A 55 12.18 -9.82 -2.01
C VAL A 55 13.68 -9.42 -2.01
N LYS A 56 13.96 -8.16 -2.33
CA LYS A 56 15.34 -7.70 -2.48
C LYS A 56 16.11 -7.65 -1.16
N THR A 57 15.42 -7.50 -0.05
CA THR A 57 16.06 -7.42 1.27
C THR A 57 15.98 -8.71 2.06
N ARG A 58 15.48 -9.77 1.46
CA ARG A 58 15.32 -11.07 2.13
C ARG A 58 16.66 -11.52 2.71
N GLY A 59 16.64 -11.86 3.99
CA GLY A 59 17.85 -12.30 4.68
C GLY A 59 18.68 -11.18 5.28
N ASN A 60 18.35 -9.92 4.99
CA ASN A 60 19.11 -8.76 5.48
C ASN A 60 18.32 -7.89 6.46
N LEU A 61 17.11 -8.31 6.83
CA LEU A 61 16.26 -7.52 7.70
C LEU A 61 16.30 -8.04 9.14
N ASN A 62 16.27 -7.11 10.10
CA ASN A 62 16.03 -7.50 11.48
C ASN A 62 14.51 -7.69 11.67
N ALA A 63 14.10 -8.13 12.88
CA ALA A 63 12.71 -8.44 13.16
C ALA A 63 11.78 -7.23 12.97
N SER A 64 12.21 -6.04 13.39
CA SER A 64 11.40 -4.83 13.27
C SER A 64 11.18 -4.43 11.82
N GLU A 65 12.22 -4.52 11.00
CA GLU A 65 12.14 -4.20 9.58
C GLU A 65 11.25 -5.20 8.84
N ALA A 66 11.43 -6.47 9.13
CA ALA A 66 10.62 -7.53 8.51
C ALA A 66 9.14 -7.37 8.88
N GLU A 67 8.86 -7.04 10.14
CA GLU A 67 7.49 -6.82 10.60
C GLU A 67 6.85 -5.61 9.93
N ALA A 68 7.59 -4.51 9.80
CA ALA A 68 7.09 -3.31 9.14
C ALA A 68 6.71 -3.60 7.68
N LEU A 69 7.56 -4.32 6.96
CA LEU A 69 7.26 -4.72 5.58
C LEU A 69 6.05 -5.64 5.50
N THR A 70 5.99 -6.66 6.34
CA THR A 70 4.88 -7.61 6.34
C THR A 70 3.56 -6.92 6.64
N SER A 71 3.54 -6.04 7.64
CA SER A 71 2.34 -5.29 8.00
C SER A 71 1.90 -4.36 6.88
N GLY A 72 2.86 -3.66 6.25
CA GLY A 72 2.56 -2.75 5.16
C GLY A 72 1.98 -3.46 3.96
N VAL A 73 2.59 -4.56 3.55
CA VAL A 73 2.11 -5.36 2.42
C VAL A 73 0.69 -5.87 2.70
N ARG A 74 0.47 -6.39 3.91
CA ARG A 74 -0.83 -6.92 4.30
C ARG A 74 -1.90 -5.83 4.26
N SER A 75 -1.61 -4.67 4.83
CA SER A 75 -2.55 -3.56 4.92
C SER A 75 -3.00 -3.09 3.53
N LEU A 76 -2.06 -2.88 2.62
CA LEU A 76 -2.39 -2.42 1.27
C LEU A 76 -3.07 -3.50 0.45
N ARG A 77 -2.65 -4.75 0.61
CA ARG A 77 -3.28 -5.87 -0.09
C ARG A 77 -4.74 -6.02 0.32
N GLU A 78 -5.02 -5.94 1.62
CA GLU A 78 -6.38 -6.03 2.13
C GLU A 78 -7.24 -4.85 1.67
N GLY A 79 -6.68 -3.64 1.68
CA GLY A 79 -7.39 -2.45 1.23
C GLY A 79 -7.78 -2.53 -0.24
N LEU A 80 -6.86 -2.98 -1.08
CA LEU A 80 -7.13 -3.17 -2.52
C LEU A 80 -8.15 -4.27 -2.75
N LYS A 81 -8.07 -5.34 -1.98
CA LYS A 81 -9.00 -6.46 -2.07
C LYS A 81 -10.42 -6.03 -1.71
N GLU A 82 -10.56 -5.21 -0.69
CA GLU A 82 -11.87 -4.66 -0.30
C GLU A 82 -12.47 -3.81 -1.42
N LEU A 83 -11.64 -3.03 -2.11
CA LEU A 83 -12.11 -2.25 -3.25
C LEU A 83 -12.66 -3.12 -4.36
N GLU A 84 -11.97 -4.21 -4.67
CA GLU A 84 -12.44 -5.12 -5.70
C GLU A 84 -13.73 -5.80 -5.32
N ALA A 85 -13.90 -6.15 -4.04
CA ALA A 85 -15.13 -6.76 -3.55
C ALA A 85 -16.32 -5.82 -3.72
N VAL A 86 -16.15 -4.54 -3.38
CA VAL A 86 -17.18 -3.52 -3.56
C VAL A 86 -17.50 -3.35 -5.05
N ARG A 87 -16.47 -3.36 -5.89
CA ARG A 87 -16.63 -3.20 -7.33
C ARG A 87 -17.43 -4.33 -7.95
N VAL A 88 -17.21 -5.56 -7.48
CA VAL A 88 -17.92 -6.74 -7.98
C VAL A 88 -19.38 -6.72 -7.57
N VAL A 89 -19.70 -6.23 -6.37
CA VAL A 89 -21.05 -6.17 -5.85
C VAL A 89 -21.88 -5.08 -6.54
N SER A 90 -21.24 -4.00 -6.94
CA SER A 90 -21.91 -2.89 -7.60
C SER A 90 -21.97 -3.11 -9.10
#